data_5ecf746f12fae2c5562599d2069d7278
#
_entry.id   5ecf746f12fae2c5562599d2069d7278
#
_cell.length_a   1.000
_cell.length_b   1.000
_cell.length_c   1.000
_cell.angle_alpha   90.00
_cell.angle_beta   90.00
_cell.angle_gamma   90.00
#
_symmetry.space_group_name_H-M   'P 1'
#
loop_
_entity.id
_entity.type
_entity.pdbx_description
1 polymer ?
#
loop_
_entity_poly.entity_id
_entity_poly.type
_entity_poly.pdbx_seq_one_letter_code
_entity_poly.pdbx_strand_id
1 'polypeptide(L)'
;SRSERNRRVDKRRKELQVILRSLAAGKRDNLSSEEARVLAIWPDSVSNDTLRAAVSRIRFQQGLRDRFRSGLERSGREDVNKELTALGVPIDIAALPHVESSYNPKARSHVGASGIWQFTRSTGRRFMRVDHVVDERNDPFAATQAAGKLLAYNYSLTGNWPMAITAYNPGLSGAR
;
A
#
# COMPACT_ATOMS: atom_id res chain seq x y z
N SER A 1 -21.49 12.05 7.34
CA SER A 1 -22.00 10.67 7.44
C SER A 1 -21.40 9.78 6.35
N ARG A 2 -21.54 8.44 6.47
CA ARG A 2 -21.09 7.47 5.45
C ARG A 2 -21.76 7.72 4.09
N SER A 3 -23.05 8.05 4.10
CA SER A 3 -23.83 8.39 2.90
C SER A 3 -23.30 9.63 2.19
N GLU A 4 -22.98 10.68 2.92
CA GLU A 4 -22.45 11.91 2.39
C GLU A 4 -21.05 11.74 1.77
N ARG A 5 -20.21 10.94 2.41
CA ARG A 5 -18.90 10.55 1.89
C ARG A 5 -19.02 9.78 0.57
N ASN A 6 -19.92 8.79 0.51
CA ASN A 6 -20.16 8.03 -0.73
C ASN A 6 -20.64 8.95 -1.87
N ARG A 7 -21.55 9.89 -1.58
CA ARG A 7 -22.05 10.86 -2.55
C ARG A 7 -20.93 11.74 -3.11
N ARG A 8 -20.00 12.21 -2.26
CA ARG A 8 -18.82 12.99 -2.68
C ARG A 8 -17.89 12.17 -3.59
N VAL A 9 -17.67 10.91 -3.26
CA VAL A 9 -16.86 9.97 -4.07
C VAL A 9 -17.50 9.75 -5.43
N ASP A 10 -18.79 9.48 -5.47
CA ASP A 10 -19.51 9.25 -6.73
C ASP A 10 -19.53 10.50 -7.61
N LYS A 11 -19.72 11.68 -7.00
CA LYS A 11 -19.61 12.95 -7.71
C LYS A 11 -18.22 13.09 -8.35
N ARG A 12 -17.17 12.90 -7.57
CA ARG A 12 -15.79 13.03 -8.05
C ARG A 12 -15.44 12.00 -9.13
N ARG A 13 -15.92 10.78 -9.01
CA ARG A 13 -15.76 9.75 -10.04
C ARG A 13 -16.39 10.16 -11.36
N LYS A 14 -17.62 10.70 -11.32
CA LYS A 14 -18.32 11.19 -12.51
C LYS A 14 -17.57 12.34 -13.17
N GLU A 15 -17.06 13.30 -12.39
CA GLU A 15 -16.25 14.42 -12.91
C GLU A 15 -15.00 13.90 -13.64
N LEU A 16 -14.24 12.99 -13.03
CA LEU A 16 -13.06 12.39 -13.67
C LEU A 16 -13.41 11.57 -14.91
N GLN A 17 -14.56 10.89 -14.92
CA GLN A 17 -15.02 10.18 -16.11
C GLN A 17 -15.33 11.13 -17.28
N VAL A 18 -15.92 12.29 -17.00
CA VAL A 18 -16.16 13.32 -18.02
C VAL A 18 -14.84 13.84 -18.59
N ILE A 19 -13.89 14.18 -17.72
CA ILE A 19 -12.55 14.62 -18.13
C ILE A 19 -11.85 13.57 -19.00
N LEU A 20 -11.81 12.32 -18.55
CA LEU A 20 -11.16 11.25 -19.32
C LEU A 20 -11.84 10.98 -20.66
N ARG A 21 -13.16 11.10 -20.75
CA ARG A 21 -13.88 11.00 -22.03
C ARG A 21 -13.50 12.13 -23.00
N SER A 22 -13.40 13.38 -22.47
CA SER A 22 -12.96 14.53 -23.24
C SER A 22 -11.54 14.33 -23.80
N LEU A 23 -10.61 13.91 -22.96
CA LEU A 23 -9.23 13.62 -23.35
C LEU A 23 -9.15 12.42 -24.31
N ALA A 24 -9.96 11.38 -24.11
CA ALA A 24 -10.05 10.21 -24.96
C ALA A 24 -10.68 10.52 -26.33
N ALA A 25 -11.45 11.60 -26.44
CA ALA A 25 -11.95 12.13 -27.71
C ALA A 25 -10.90 12.96 -28.47
N GLY A 26 -9.69 13.10 -27.91
CA GLY A 26 -8.57 13.80 -28.56
C GLY A 26 -8.35 15.24 -28.12
N LYS A 27 -9.10 15.74 -27.12
CA LYS A 27 -8.87 17.09 -26.60
C LYS A 27 -7.46 17.20 -26.02
N ARG A 28 -6.65 18.11 -26.56
CA ARG A 28 -5.30 18.41 -26.07
C ARG A 28 -5.06 19.90 -25.88
N ASP A 29 -5.87 20.74 -26.52
CA ASP A 29 -5.78 22.20 -26.46
C ASP A 29 -6.90 22.79 -25.59
N ASN A 30 -6.69 24.00 -25.09
CA ASN A 30 -7.65 24.72 -24.23
C ASN A 30 -8.16 23.87 -23.06
N LEU A 31 -7.23 23.15 -22.43
CA LEU A 31 -7.52 22.33 -21.26
C LEU A 31 -7.81 23.19 -20.05
N SER A 32 -8.85 22.83 -19.30
CA SER A 32 -8.99 23.36 -17.93
C SER A 32 -7.83 22.93 -17.05
N SER A 33 -7.60 23.59 -15.94
CA SER A 33 -6.55 23.22 -14.98
C SER A 33 -6.66 21.78 -14.51
N GLU A 34 -7.88 21.28 -14.36
CA GLU A 34 -8.13 19.91 -13.92
C GLU A 34 -7.91 18.88 -15.06
N GLU A 35 -8.29 19.22 -16.30
CA GLU A 35 -7.99 18.38 -17.47
C GLU A 35 -6.47 18.27 -17.70
N ALA A 36 -5.76 19.40 -17.61
CA ALA A 36 -4.29 19.41 -17.70
C ALA A 36 -3.65 18.56 -16.60
N ARG A 37 -4.12 18.69 -15.37
CA ARG A 37 -3.65 17.89 -14.24
C ARG A 37 -3.88 16.38 -14.45
N VAL A 38 -5.05 16.01 -14.96
CA VAL A 38 -5.38 14.60 -15.25
C VAL A 38 -4.54 14.07 -16.40
N LEU A 39 -4.32 14.87 -17.44
CA LEU A 39 -3.49 14.46 -18.58
C LEU A 39 -2.02 14.28 -18.17
N ALA A 40 -1.49 15.15 -17.31
CA ALA A 40 -0.10 15.09 -16.84
C ALA A 40 0.24 13.86 -15.98
N ILE A 41 -0.76 13.06 -15.57
CA ILE A 41 -0.54 11.77 -14.89
C ILE A 41 -0.05 10.69 -15.87
N TRP A 42 -0.27 10.89 -17.17
CA TRP A 42 0.02 9.94 -18.22
C TRP A 42 1.30 10.33 -18.96
N PRO A 43 2.00 9.37 -19.60
CA PRO A 43 3.09 9.70 -20.52
C PRO A 43 2.60 10.57 -21.69
N ASP A 44 3.46 11.43 -22.21
CA ASP A 44 3.13 12.31 -23.34
C ASP A 44 2.62 11.54 -24.57
N SER A 45 3.05 10.28 -24.70
CA SER A 45 2.65 9.37 -25.79
C SER A 45 1.34 8.61 -25.53
N VAL A 46 0.56 8.98 -24.48
CA VAL A 46 -0.66 8.25 -24.14
C VAL A 46 -1.66 8.23 -25.28
N SER A 47 -2.12 7.05 -25.68
CA SER A 47 -3.13 6.89 -26.73
C SER A 47 -4.55 7.21 -26.23
N ASN A 48 -5.40 7.66 -27.15
CA ASN A 48 -6.82 7.89 -26.86
C ASN A 48 -7.53 6.61 -26.39
N ASP A 49 -7.13 5.44 -26.89
CA ASP A 49 -7.71 4.16 -26.47
C ASP A 49 -7.33 3.80 -25.05
N THR A 50 -6.10 4.09 -24.61
CA THR A 50 -5.68 3.94 -23.23
C THR A 50 -6.53 4.80 -22.29
N LEU A 51 -6.74 6.08 -22.65
CA LEU A 51 -7.60 6.99 -21.88
C LEU A 51 -9.06 6.53 -21.86
N ARG A 52 -9.57 6.01 -22.97
CA ARG A 52 -10.94 5.45 -23.08
C ARG A 52 -11.10 4.24 -22.16
N ALA A 53 -10.15 3.34 -22.14
CA ALA A 53 -10.16 2.18 -21.26
C ALA A 53 -10.09 2.57 -19.77
N ALA A 54 -9.43 3.66 -19.44
CA ALA A 54 -9.33 4.17 -18.06
C ALA A 54 -10.67 4.66 -17.52
N VAL A 55 -11.59 5.13 -18.36
CA VAL A 55 -12.91 5.64 -17.90
C VAL A 55 -13.67 4.64 -17.05
N SER A 56 -13.66 3.36 -17.44
CA SER A 56 -14.34 2.28 -16.70
C SER A 56 -13.53 1.77 -15.50
N ARG A 57 -12.23 2.08 -15.45
CA ARG A 57 -11.30 1.56 -14.43
C ARG A 57 -11.09 2.51 -13.27
N ILE A 58 -11.73 3.69 -13.26
CA ILE A 58 -11.61 4.62 -12.14
C ILE A 58 -12.15 3.96 -10.87
N ARG A 59 -11.24 3.70 -9.93
CA ARG A 59 -11.57 3.20 -8.59
C ARG A 59 -11.16 4.24 -7.56
N PHE A 60 -12.08 4.61 -6.69
CA PHE A 60 -11.78 5.50 -5.58
C PHE A 60 -11.47 4.66 -4.33
N GLN A 61 -10.21 4.70 -3.91
CA GLN A 61 -9.79 4.13 -2.63
C GLN A 61 -9.74 5.20 -1.55
N GLN A 62 -10.88 5.82 -1.27
CA GLN A 62 -10.96 6.90 -0.27
C GLN A 62 -10.62 6.39 1.14
N GLY A 63 -10.94 5.15 1.43
CA GLY A 63 -10.53 4.52 2.69
C GLY A 63 -9.01 4.41 2.86
N LEU A 64 -8.25 4.40 1.77
CA LEU A 64 -6.79 4.33 1.84
C LEU A 64 -6.19 5.63 2.39
N ARG A 65 -6.68 6.80 1.94
CA ARG A 65 -6.19 8.10 2.43
C ARG A 65 -6.50 8.30 3.93
N ASP A 66 -7.71 7.97 4.35
CA ASP A 66 -8.11 8.09 5.75
C ASP A 66 -7.34 7.09 6.63
N ARG A 67 -7.11 5.88 6.13
CA ARG A 67 -6.27 4.87 6.78
C ARG A 67 -4.82 5.31 6.85
N PHE A 68 -4.28 5.87 5.77
CA PHE A 68 -2.91 6.39 5.73
C PHE A 68 -2.71 7.50 6.77
N ARG A 69 -3.63 8.47 6.83
CA ARG A 69 -3.59 9.55 7.84
C ARG A 69 -3.66 8.98 9.27
N SER A 70 -4.64 8.11 9.52
CA SER A 70 -4.76 7.45 10.83
C SER A 70 -3.54 6.59 11.16
N GLY A 71 -2.89 6.02 10.16
CA GLY A 71 -1.63 5.30 10.30
C GLY A 71 -0.50 6.23 10.70
N LEU A 72 -0.38 7.41 10.08
CA LEU A 72 0.62 8.43 10.45
C LEU A 72 0.45 8.90 11.90
N GLU A 73 -0.79 9.10 12.35
CA GLU A 73 -1.10 9.52 13.72
C GLU A 73 -0.77 8.43 14.76
N ARG A 74 -0.89 7.16 14.39
CA ARG A 74 -0.61 6.01 15.29
C ARG A 74 0.83 5.51 15.20
N SER A 75 1.57 5.90 14.17
CA SER A 75 2.87 5.31 13.92
C SER A 75 3.90 5.77 14.94
N GLY A 76 4.42 4.85 15.73
CA GLY A 76 5.76 4.95 16.31
C GLY A 76 6.82 4.85 15.21
N ARG A 77 6.70 5.72 14.18
CA ARG A 77 7.48 5.64 12.95
C ARG A 77 8.98 5.74 13.20
N GLU A 78 9.37 6.50 14.19
CA GLU A 78 10.78 6.63 14.60
C GLU A 78 11.35 5.28 15.05
N ASP A 79 10.59 4.52 15.83
CA ASP A 79 11.01 3.22 16.34
C ASP A 79 11.08 2.19 15.19
N VAL A 80 10.08 2.18 14.30
CA VAL A 80 10.10 1.32 13.09
C VAL A 80 11.30 1.65 12.21
N ASN A 81 11.55 2.93 11.96
CA ASN A 81 12.70 3.39 11.18
C ASN A 81 14.03 2.94 11.78
N LYS A 82 14.18 3.10 13.11
CA LYS A 82 15.38 2.72 13.86
C LYS A 82 15.65 1.22 13.73
N GLU A 83 14.62 0.38 13.92
CA GLU A 83 14.74 -1.06 13.84
C GLU A 83 15.08 -1.54 12.41
N LEU A 84 14.42 -0.99 11.38
CA LEU A 84 14.71 -1.34 9.99
C LEU A 84 16.13 -0.93 9.60
N THR A 85 16.57 0.27 9.98
CA THR A 85 17.92 0.76 9.70
C THR A 85 18.97 -0.12 10.36
N ALA A 86 18.76 -0.54 11.62
CA ALA A 86 19.66 -1.45 12.33
C ALA A 86 19.82 -2.81 11.63
N LEU A 87 18.84 -3.24 10.86
CA LEU A 87 18.84 -4.48 10.07
C LEU A 87 19.27 -4.28 8.61
N GLY A 88 19.74 -3.08 8.23
CA GLY A 88 20.16 -2.76 6.86
C GLY A 88 19.00 -2.69 5.85
N VAL A 89 17.76 -2.53 6.32
CA VAL A 89 16.57 -2.41 5.47
C VAL A 89 16.33 -0.93 5.15
N PRO A 90 16.10 -0.54 3.89
CA PRO A 90 15.84 0.84 3.52
C PRO A 90 14.64 1.41 4.27
N ILE A 91 14.79 2.67 4.73
CA ILE A 91 13.79 3.37 5.53
C ILE A 91 12.44 3.54 4.81
N ASP A 92 12.45 3.60 3.48
CA ASP A 92 11.23 3.70 2.66
C ASP A 92 10.29 2.51 2.85
N ILE A 93 10.83 1.35 3.27
CA ILE A 93 10.05 0.14 3.56
C ILE A 93 9.19 0.31 4.82
N ALA A 94 9.47 1.30 5.68
CA ALA A 94 8.58 1.70 6.77
C ALA A 94 7.19 2.20 6.29
N ALA A 95 7.02 2.41 4.99
CA ALA A 95 5.71 2.67 4.39
C ALA A 95 4.82 1.42 4.29
N LEU A 96 5.41 0.21 4.33
CA LEU A 96 4.66 -1.05 4.14
C LEU A 96 3.56 -1.26 5.20
N PRO A 97 3.75 -1.04 6.49
CA PRO A 97 2.68 -1.13 7.49
C PRO A 97 1.48 -0.23 7.25
N HIS A 98 1.64 0.88 6.50
CA HIS A 98 0.49 1.70 6.10
C HIS A 98 -0.43 0.94 5.15
N VAL A 99 0.15 0.18 4.22
CA VAL A 99 -0.59 -0.63 3.25
C VAL A 99 -1.20 -1.86 3.94
N GLU A 100 -0.41 -2.54 4.78
CA GLU A 100 -0.80 -3.80 5.43
C GLU A 100 -1.92 -3.60 6.47
N SER A 101 -1.81 -2.61 7.34
CA SER A 101 -2.72 -2.47 8.49
C SER A 101 -3.09 -1.04 8.85
N SER A 102 -2.54 -0.04 8.14
CA SER A 102 -2.56 1.37 8.56
C SER A 102 -1.95 1.56 9.95
N TYR A 103 -0.85 0.87 10.24
CA TYR A 103 -0.18 0.84 11.56
C TYR A 103 -1.12 0.44 12.72
N ASN A 104 -2.14 -0.36 12.47
CA ASN A 104 -3.02 -0.83 13.53
C ASN A 104 -2.48 -2.14 14.14
N PRO A 105 -1.97 -2.14 15.38
CA PRO A 105 -1.41 -3.33 16.00
C PRO A 105 -2.47 -4.40 16.30
N LYS A 106 -3.74 -4.02 16.30
CA LYS A 106 -4.89 -4.93 16.51
C LYS A 106 -5.52 -5.38 15.18
N ALA A 107 -4.91 -5.04 14.04
CA ALA A 107 -5.43 -5.47 12.74
C ALA A 107 -5.38 -6.98 12.61
N ARG A 108 -6.48 -7.56 12.14
CA ARG A 108 -6.58 -8.98 11.78
C ARG A 108 -7.26 -9.13 10.44
N SER A 109 -6.70 -9.97 9.58
CA SER A 109 -7.31 -10.32 8.31
C SER A 109 -8.16 -11.60 8.45
N HIS A 110 -9.05 -11.82 7.50
CA HIS A 110 -9.87 -13.04 7.43
C HIS A 110 -9.04 -14.32 7.18
N VAL A 111 -7.81 -14.18 6.65
CA VAL A 111 -6.87 -15.29 6.47
C VAL A 111 -5.93 -15.48 7.66
N GLY A 112 -6.18 -14.78 8.78
CA GLY A 112 -5.44 -14.94 10.04
C GLY A 112 -4.12 -14.20 10.12
N ALA A 113 -3.83 -13.25 9.20
CA ALA A 113 -2.72 -12.33 9.37
C ALA A 113 -3.02 -11.32 10.47
N SER A 114 -2.01 -10.89 11.24
CA SER A 114 -2.19 -10.06 12.43
C SER A 114 -1.07 -9.04 12.61
N GLY A 115 -1.40 -7.93 13.31
CA GLY A 115 -0.48 -6.87 13.69
C GLY A 115 -0.19 -5.86 12.59
N ILE A 116 0.72 -4.93 12.88
CA ILE A 116 1.05 -3.83 11.93
C ILE A 116 1.64 -4.34 10.62
N TRP A 117 2.36 -5.46 10.65
CA TRP A 117 3.04 -6.08 9.52
C TRP A 117 2.25 -7.23 8.86
N GLN A 118 1.04 -7.52 9.34
CA GLN A 118 0.14 -8.56 8.83
C GLN A 118 0.80 -9.94 8.62
N PHE A 119 1.60 -10.36 9.59
CA PHE A 119 2.17 -11.71 9.58
C PHE A 119 1.09 -12.79 9.71
N THR A 120 1.16 -13.80 8.86
CA THR A 120 0.44 -15.06 9.11
C THR A 120 1.09 -15.81 10.29
N ARG A 121 0.38 -16.77 10.90
CA ARG A 121 0.97 -17.57 11.98
C ARG A 121 2.19 -18.34 11.52
N SER A 122 2.14 -18.95 10.34
CA SER A 122 3.23 -19.74 9.79
C SER A 122 4.49 -18.92 9.54
N THR A 123 4.36 -17.76 8.92
CA THR A 123 5.48 -16.86 8.66
C THR A 123 6.01 -16.26 9.96
N GLY A 124 5.11 -15.82 10.86
CA GLY A 124 5.49 -15.22 12.14
C GLY A 124 6.35 -16.14 13.00
N ARG A 125 5.98 -17.41 13.12
CA ARG A 125 6.73 -18.43 13.90
C ARG A 125 8.18 -18.61 13.49
N ARG A 126 8.55 -18.20 12.29
CA ARG A 126 9.95 -18.27 11.82
C ARG A 126 10.84 -17.19 12.41
N PHE A 127 10.25 -16.09 12.88
CA PHE A 127 11.00 -14.88 13.25
C PHE A 127 10.65 -14.32 14.63
N MET A 128 9.53 -14.78 15.22
CA MET A 128 9.04 -14.31 16.52
C MET A 128 8.23 -15.42 17.20
N ARG A 129 7.93 -15.22 18.49
CA ARG A 129 7.12 -16.16 19.26
C ARG A 129 5.64 -16.03 18.92
N VAL A 130 5.05 -17.11 18.39
CA VAL A 130 3.62 -17.20 18.08
C VAL A 130 3.11 -18.56 18.49
N ASP A 131 2.64 -18.65 19.72
CA ASP A 131 2.05 -19.89 20.28
C ASP A 131 0.61 -19.65 20.77
N HIS A 132 0.13 -20.48 21.71
CA HIS A 132 -1.22 -20.37 22.27
C HIS A 132 -1.30 -19.39 23.45
N VAL A 133 -0.16 -19.00 24.01
CA VAL A 133 -0.05 -18.08 25.16
C VAL A 133 0.36 -16.67 24.69
N VAL A 134 1.34 -16.61 23.76
CA VAL A 134 1.92 -15.35 23.29
C VAL A 134 1.81 -15.26 21.77
N ASP A 135 1.36 -14.10 21.30
CA ASP A 135 1.30 -13.76 19.88
C ASP A 135 1.99 -12.42 19.63
N GLU A 136 3.32 -12.47 19.43
CA GLU A 136 4.16 -11.29 19.23
C GLU A 136 3.88 -10.56 17.89
N ARG A 137 3.06 -11.12 17.01
CA ARG A 137 2.63 -10.42 15.79
C ARG A 137 1.85 -9.13 16.11
N ASN A 138 1.26 -9.05 17.32
CA ASN A 138 0.53 -7.89 17.80
C ASN A 138 1.43 -6.90 18.57
N ASP A 139 2.67 -7.25 18.85
CA ASP A 139 3.69 -6.36 19.40
C ASP A 139 4.38 -5.63 18.22
N PRO A 140 4.26 -4.28 18.13
CA PRO A 140 4.86 -3.53 17.03
C PRO A 140 6.39 -3.67 16.94
N PHE A 141 7.10 -3.80 18.08
CA PHE A 141 8.55 -3.93 18.08
C PHE A 141 8.99 -5.30 17.60
N ALA A 142 8.48 -6.36 18.22
CA ALA A 142 8.80 -7.73 17.83
C ALA A 142 8.42 -7.99 16.35
N ALA A 143 7.26 -7.51 15.94
CA ALA A 143 6.81 -7.64 14.55
C ALA A 143 7.68 -6.84 13.58
N THR A 144 8.22 -5.66 13.96
CA THR A 144 9.12 -4.88 13.10
C THR A 144 10.48 -5.56 12.97
N GLN A 145 11.03 -6.09 14.04
CA GLN A 145 12.27 -6.87 13.99
C GLN A 145 12.10 -8.12 13.09
N ALA A 146 10.99 -8.81 13.22
CA ALA A 146 10.68 -9.96 12.39
C ALA A 146 10.53 -9.60 10.91
N ALA A 147 9.86 -8.48 10.61
CA ALA A 147 9.70 -7.98 9.24
C ALA A 147 11.05 -7.59 8.63
N GLY A 148 11.89 -6.88 9.38
CA GLY A 148 13.24 -6.54 8.94
C GLY A 148 14.08 -7.78 8.62
N LYS A 149 14.05 -8.81 9.49
CA LYS A 149 14.74 -10.09 9.25
C LYS A 149 14.21 -10.82 8.01
N LEU A 150 12.89 -10.87 7.82
CA LEU A 150 12.28 -11.48 6.64
C LEU A 150 12.68 -10.73 5.35
N LEU A 151 12.63 -9.40 5.37
CA LEU A 151 12.99 -8.57 4.22
C LEU A 151 14.48 -8.67 3.88
N ALA A 152 15.37 -8.65 4.89
CA ALA A 152 16.80 -8.87 4.69
C ALA A 152 17.09 -10.28 4.13
N TYR A 153 16.39 -11.30 4.61
CA TYR A 153 16.47 -12.66 4.07
C TYR A 153 16.00 -12.70 2.61
N ASN A 154 14.86 -12.09 2.28
CA ASN A 154 14.39 -12.03 0.90
C ASN A 154 15.39 -11.30 0.01
N TYR A 155 15.98 -10.20 0.49
CA TYR A 155 17.00 -9.45 -0.23
C TYR A 155 18.26 -10.30 -0.48
N SER A 156 18.73 -11.06 0.50
CA SER A 156 19.91 -11.93 0.33
C SER A 156 19.72 -12.98 -0.77
N LEU A 157 18.48 -13.36 -1.08
CA LEU A 157 18.16 -14.34 -2.11
C LEU A 157 17.81 -13.71 -3.47
N THR A 158 17.35 -12.47 -3.49
CA THR A 158 16.89 -11.80 -4.72
C THR A 158 17.88 -10.76 -5.24
N GLY A 159 18.77 -10.26 -4.40
CA GLY A 159 19.75 -9.23 -4.74
C GLY A 159 19.17 -7.83 -4.97
N ASN A 160 17.84 -7.65 -4.86
CA ASN A 160 17.21 -6.35 -5.04
C ASN A 160 15.97 -6.16 -4.17
N TRP A 161 15.73 -4.92 -3.72
CA TRP A 161 14.63 -4.59 -2.83
C TRP A 161 13.24 -4.72 -3.46
N PRO A 162 13.00 -4.33 -4.73
CA PRO A 162 11.71 -4.55 -5.38
C PRO A 162 11.25 -6.01 -5.31
N MET A 163 12.14 -6.95 -5.62
CA MET A 163 11.83 -8.38 -5.53
C MET A 163 11.68 -8.86 -4.09
N ALA A 164 12.51 -8.36 -3.17
CA ALA A 164 12.41 -8.69 -1.75
C ALA A 164 11.05 -8.27 -1.14
N ILE A 165 10.56 -7.10 -1.53
CA ILE A 165 9.24 -6.59 -1.11
C ILE A 165 8.12 -7.38 -1.80
N THR A 166 8.25 -7.67 -3.10
CA THR A 166 7.26 -8.49 -3.82
C THR A 166 7.08 -9.85 -3.16
N ALA A 167 8.19 -10.46 -2.72
CA ALA A 167 8.18 -11.76 -2.04
C ALA A 167 7.61 -11.71 -0.61
N TYR A 168 7.30 -10.54 -0.06
CA TYR A 168 6.79 -10.40 1.30
C TYR A 168 5.46 -11.13 1.50
N ASN A 169 4.53 -11.02 0.55
CA ASN A 169 3.19 -11.63 0.63
C ASN A 169 3.14 -13.06 0.06
N PRO A 170 3.47 -13.33 -1.22
CA PRO A 170 3.34 -14.67 -1.79
C PRO A 170 4.51 -15.60 -1.41
N GLY A 171 5.55 -15.07 -0.76
CA GLY A 171 6.82 -15.75 -0.59
C GLY A 171 7.68 -15.77 -1.86
N LEU A 172 8.93 -16.23 -1.72
CA LEU A 172 9.91 -16.23 -2.81
C LEU A 172 9.48 -17.08 -4.02
N SER A 173 8.77 -18.17 -3.80
CA SER A 173 8.29 -19.06 -4.88
C SER A 173 7.16 -18.44 -5.69
N GLY A 174 6.36 -17.55 -5.09
CA GLY A 174 5.29 -16.84 -5.78
C GLY A 174 5.71 -15.51 -6.41
N ALA A 175 6.94 -15.06 -6.13
CA ALA A 175 7.49 -13.80 -6.66
C ALA A 175 8.38 -13.98 -7.92
N ARG A 176 8.62 -15.23 -8.32
CA ARG A 176 9.40 -15.63 -9.52
C ARG A 176 8.55 -15.64 -10.77
#